data_e918bc9dfe0d7873a04b81f9dbf9105a
#
_entry.id   e918bc9dfe0d7873a04b81f9dbf9105a
#
_cell.length_a   1.000
_cell.length_b   1.000
_cell.length_c   1.000
_cell.angle_alpha   90.00
_cell.angle_beta   90.00
_cell.angle_gamma   90.00
#
_symmetry.space_group_name_H-M   'P 1'
#
loop_
_entity.id
_entity.type
_entity.pdbx_description
1 polymer ?
#
loop_
_entity_poly.entity_id
_entity_poly.type
_entity_poly.pdbx_seq_one_letter_code
_entity_poly.pdbx_strand_id
1 'polypeptide(L)'
;MKLYTINAGYFKLDGGAMHGVVPKVMWSKANPADDNNMCTWAMRCLLIEHGNYRILVDNGMGYKQDEKFFSHFHPHGDDSIEKGLAKHGFTTDDITDVFLTHLHFDHCGGSIMKDETGKLVPTFKKAVYWSNHKHWNEAINPNEREKASFLKENILPIEESGQLKFIDVADGAEWMQDIRIRYCQGHTESMMLPQIKFNDTTILFCADLLPSVAHISLPWVMAYDMRPLDTLNEKSRILREAVANDWVLFLEHDPKNECCMLQQTDKGIKLKKTFVLADLEAEVKNQ
;
A
#
# COMPACT_ATOMS: atom_id res chain seq x y z
N MET A 1 15.97 -11.39 8.27
CA MET A 1 14.77 -10.88 7.59
C MET A 1 14.86 -11.21 6.11
N LYS A 2 13.73 -11.56 5.46
CA LYS A 2 13.60 -11.66 4.00
C LYS A 2 12.35 -10.90 3.57
N LEU A 3 12.35 -10.37 2.36
CA LEU A 3 11.28 -9.55 1.83
C LEU A 3 10.84 -10.10 0.47
N TYR A 4 9.53 -10.15 0.24
CA TYR A 4 8.99 -10.69 -1.00
C TYR A 4 7.92 -9.75 -1.56
N THR A 5 8.00 -9.44 -2.84
CA THR A 5 6.93 -8.74 -3.57
C THR A 5 5.78 -9.70 -3.83
N ILE A 6 4.60 -9.36 -3.35
CA ILE A 6 3.36 -10.13 -3.56
C ILE A 6 2.43 -9.29 -4.44
N ASN A 7 2.24 -9.69 -5.69
CA ASN A 7 1.31 -9.01 -6.58
C ASN A 7 -0.11 -9.58 -6.40
N ALA A 8 -1.05 -8.72 -6.03
CA ALA A 8 -2.46 -9.07 -5.87
C ALA A 8 -3.31 -8.75 -7.13
N GLY A 9 -2.66 -8.40 -8.24
CA GLY A 9 -3.27 -8.04 -9.51
C GLY A 9 -3.21 -6.55 -9.82
N TYR A 10 -3.98 -6.13 -10.81
CA TYR A 10 -4.09 -4.75 -11.26
C TYR A 10 -5.55 -4.32 -11.25
N PHE A 11 -5.77 -3.03 -11.16
CA PHE A 11 -7.08 -2.42 -11.28
C PHE A 11 -6.98 -1.07 -11.99
N LYS A 12 -8.11 -0.43 -12.24
CA LYS A 12 -8.13 0.88 -12.90
C LYS A 12 -8.79 1.92 -12.02
N LEU A 13 -8.21 3.12 -12.02
CA LEU A 13 -8.77 4.34 -11.44
C LEU A 13 -8.70 5.48 -12.45
N ASP A 14 -9.59 6.47 -12.27
CA ASP A 14 -9.56 7.70 -13.08
C ASP A 14 -8.23 8.43 -12.92
N GLY A 15 -7.56 8.70 -14.03
CA GLY A 15 -6.25 9.34 -14.03
C GLY A 15 -6.28 10.78 -13.49
N GLY A 16 -7.39 11.49 -13.64
CA GLY A 16 -7.56 12.82 -13.04
C GLY A 16 -7.66 12.75 -11.53
N ALA A 17 -8.38 11.76 -11.00
CA ALA A 17 -8.47 11.54 -9.55
C ALA A 17 -7.12 11.15 -8.95
N MET A 18 -6.34 10.28 -9.62
CA MET A 18 -5.01 9.87 -9.16
C MET A 18 -3.96 11.00 -9.22
N HIS A 19 -4.13 11.98 -10.10
CA HIS A 19 -3.16 13.06 -10.26
C HIS A 19 -3.67 14.44 -9.81
N GLY A 20 -4.92 14.51 -9.32
CA GLY A 20 -5.52 15.72 -8.74
C GLY A 20 -5.52 16.91 -9.69
N VAL A 21 -4.88 18.00 -9.28
CA VAL A 21 -4.85 19.25 -10.07
C VAL A 21 -3.86 19.24 -11.23
N VAL A 22 -3.08 18.18 -11.41
CA VAL A 22 -2.10 18.09 -12.50
C VAL A 22 -2.82 17.95 -13.85
N PRO A 23 -2.50 18.75 -14.87
CA PRO A 23 -3.14 18.64 -16.19
C PRO A 23 -2.89 17.28 -16.86
N LYS A 24 -3.92 16.73 -17.53
CA LYS A 24 -3.85 15.45 -18.24
C LYS A 24 -2.68 15.37 -19.22
N VAL A 25 -2.39 16.43 -19.94
CA VAL A 25 -1.26 16.49 -20.91
C VAL A 25 0.10 16.26 -20.27
N MET A 26 0.20 16.38 -18.93
CA MET A 26 1.42 16.12 -18.18
C MET A 26 1.42 14.68 -17.63
N TRP A 27 0.39 14.31 -16.86
CA TRP A 27 0.38 13.01 -16.18
C TRP A 27 0.16 11.82 -17.13
N SER A 28 -0.54 11.99 -18.25
CA SER A 28 -0.77 10.91 -19.20
C SER A 28 0.51 10.37 -19.86
N LYS A 29 1.62 11.10 -19.77
CA LYS A 29 2.94 10.65 -20.21
C LYS A 29 3.54 9.62 -19.25
N ALA A 30 3.21 9.72 -17.97
CA ALA A 30 3.66 8.79 -16.93
C ALA A 30 2.72 7.58 -16.83
N ASN A 31 1.42 7.86 -16.76
CA ASN A 31 0.36 6.87 -16.64
C ASN A 31 -0.66 7.05 -17.78
N PRO A 32 -0.48 6.38 -18.93
CA PRO A 32 -1.43 6.46 -20.05
C PRO A 32 -2.81 5.99 -19.63
N ALA A 33 -3.84 6.78 -19.98
CA ALA A 33 -5.22 6.45 -19.72
C ALA A 33 -5.90 5.86 -20.97
N ASP A 34 -6.93 5.04 -20.76
CA ASP A 34 -7.85 4.61 -21.82
C ASP A 34 -8.86 5.72 -22.19
N ASP A 35 -9.80 5.39 -23.09
CA ASP A 35 -10.81 6.35 -23.59
C ASP A 35 -11.75 6.86 -22.49
N ASN A 36 -11.91 6.11 -21.40
CA ASN A 36 -12.68 6.48 -20.21
C ASN A 36 -11.85 7.21 -19.14
N ASN A 37 -10.63 7.66 -19.48
CA ASN A 37 -9.69 8.29 -18.54
C ASN A 37 -9.15 7.38 -17.44
N MET A 38 -9.31 6.08 -17.57
CA MET A 38 -8.89 5.09 -16.59
C MET A 38 -7.43 4.68 -16.82
N CYS A 39 -6.60 4.78 -15.78
CA CYS A 39 -5.22 4.30 -15.75
C CYS A 39 -5.14 2.98 -15.01
N THR A 40 -4.21 2.12 -15.41
CA THR A 40 -3.89 0.88 -14.68
C THR A 40 -2.99 1.18 -13.48
N TRP A 41 -3.30 0.55 -12.34
CA TRP A 41 -2.56 0.62 -11.08
C TRP A 41 -2.33 -0.80 -10.55
N ALA A 42 -1.19 -1.02 -9.92
CA ALA A 42 -0.91 -2.31 -9.26
C ALA A 42 -1.56 -2.33 -7.86
N MET A 43 -1.80 -3.54 -7.36
CA MET A 43 -2.03 -3.83 -5.94
C MET A 43 -0.85 -4.69 -5.47
N ARG A 44 0.27 -4.02 -5.17
CA ARG A 44 1.53 -4.68 -4.82
C ARG A 44 1.73 -4.65 -3.32
N CYS A 45 1.63 -5.81 -2.72
CA CYS A 45 1.80 -6.02 -1.30
C CYS A 45 3.26 -6.43 -0.99
N LEU A 46 3.67 -6.30 0.26
CA LEU A 46 4.99 -6.72 0.73
C LEU A 46 4.85 -7.80 1.79
N LEU A 47 5.45 -8.97 1.59
CA LEU A 47 5.58 -9.97 2.63
C LEU A 47 6.95 -9.84 3.32
N ILE A 48 6.94 -9.71 4.64
CA ILE A 48 8.13 -9.63 5.50
C ILE A 48 8.21 -10.94 6.29
N GLU A 49 9.24 -11.75 6.01
CA GLU A 49 9.58 -12.91 6.84
C GLU A 49 10.68 -12.50 7.83
N HIS A 50 10.33 -12.44 9.12
CA HIS A 50 11.23 -12.01 10.19
C HIS A 50 11.06 -12.87 11.46
N GLY A 51 12.04 -13.72 11.73
CA GLY A 51 11.94 -14.68 12.81
C GLY A 51 10.75 -15.63 12.61
N ASN A 52 9.84 -15.65 13.57
CA ASN A 52 8.61 -16.45 13.50
C ASN A 52 7.44 -15.70 12.83
N TYR A 53 7.64 -14.44 12.43
CA TYR A 53 6.60 -13.60 11.85
C TYR A 53 6.63 -13.67 10.32
N ARG A 54 5.46 -13.71 9.72
CA ARG A 54 5.19 -13.51 8.30
C ARG A 54 4.14 -12.43 8.19
N ILE A 55 4.64 -11.20 8.02
CA ILE A 55 3.82 -9.98 8.05
C ILE A 55 3.50 -9.61 6.61
N LEU A 56 2.23 -9.66 6.25
CA LEU A 56 1.76 -9.20 4.94
C LEU A 56 1.30 -7.74 5.08
N VAL A 57 1.95 -6.84 4.36
CA VAL A 57 1.57 -5.43 4.29
C VAL A 57 0.60 -5.25 3.14
N ASP A 58 -0.63 -4.90 3.46
CA ASP A 58 -1.81 -4.83 2.61
C ASP A 58 -2.12 -6.14 1.86
N ASN A 59 -3.27 -6.23 1.20
CA ASN A 59 -3.70 -7.49 0.58
C ASN A 59 -4.63 -7.30 -0.64
N GLY A 60 -4.66 -6.11 -1.21
CA GLY A 60 -5.42 -5.82 -2.41
C GLY A 60 -6.93 -5.77 -2.20
N MET A 61 -7.67 -5.81 -3.30
CA MET A 61 -9.11 -5.60 -3.36
C MET A 61 -9.92 -6.86 -2.98
N GLY A 62 -9.32 -8.06 -3.11
CA GLY A 62 -10.04 -9.32 -2.95
C GLY A 62 -11.08 -9.59 -4.03
N TYR A 63 -11.93 -10.62 -3.82
CA TYR A 63 -12.84 -11.14 -4.86
C TYR A 63 -14.29 -11.24 -4.41
N LYS A 64 -14.65 -10.75 -3.21
CA LYS A 64 -15.98 -10.97 -2.63
C LYS A 64 -17.07 -10.03 -3.12
N GLN A 65 -16.69 -8.92 -3.72
CA GLN A 65 -17.60 -7.90 -4.22
C GLN A 65 -18.41 -8.39 -5.43
N ASP A 66 -19.47 -7.68 -5.79
CA ASP A 66 -20.28 -8.02 -6.94
C ASP A 66 -19.69 -7.50 -8.27
N GLU A 67 -20.26 -7.96 -9.38
CA GLU A 67 -19.82 -7.57 -10.72
C GLU A 67 -19.98 -6.07 -10.96
N LYS A 68 -20.99 -5.43 -10.35
CA LYS A 68 -21.20 -3.98 -10.47
C LYS A 68 -20.04 -3.22 -9.84
N PHE A 69 -19.60 -3.61 -8.65
CA PHE A 69 -18.44 -3.03 -8.00
C PHE A 69 -17.19 -3.19 -8.89
N PHE A 70 -16.89 -4.41 -9.31
CA PHE A 70 -15.71 -4.68 -10.14
C PHE A 70 -15.76 -3.99 -11.51
N SER A 71 -16.95 -3.73 -12.05
CA SER A 71 -17.09 -2.99 -13.30
C SER A 71 -16.65 -1.52 -13.22
N HIS A 72 -16.56 -0.95 -12.01
CA HIS A 72 -16.03 0.40 -11.80
C HIS A 72 -14.50 0.44 -11.77
N PHE A 73 -13.86 -0.66 -11.36
CA PHE A 73 -12.42 -0.72 -11.11
C PHE A 73 -11.66 -1.64 -12.07
N HIS A 74 -12.36 -2.42 -12.90
CA HIS A 74 -11.78 -3.30 -13.93
C HIS A 74 -10.56 -4.09 -13.43
N PRO A 75 -10.67 -4.93 -12.37
CA PRO A 75 -9.56 -5.76 -11.93
C PRO A 75 -9.09 -6.65 -13.08
N HIS A 76 -7.79 -6.76 -13.27
CA HIS A 76 -7.19 -7.49 -14.38
C HIS A 76 -5.79 -8.04 -14.02
N GLY A 77 -5.22 -8.83 -14.96
CA GLY A 77 -3.99 -9.58 -14.74
C GLY A 77 -4.29 -10.98 -14.19
N ASP A 78 -3.25 -11.81 -14.17
CA ASP A 78 -3.36 -13.21 -13.73
C ASP A 78 -2.90 -13.42 -12.29
N ASP A 79 -2.41 -12.37 -11.62
CA ASP A 79 -1.93 -12.42 -10.26
C ASP A 79 -3.09 -12.36 -9.24
N SER A 80 -2.84 -12.93 -8.08
CA SER A 80 -3.70 -12.86 -6.89
C SER A 80 -2.83 -12.99 -5.65
N ILE A 81 -3.38 -12.65 -4.49
CA ILE A 81 -2.66 -12.77 -3.23
C ILE A 81 -2.18 -14.23 -3.00
N GLU A 82 -3.04 -15.21 -3.26
CA GLU A 82 -2.74 -16.64 -3.13
C GLU A 82 -1.65 -17.08 -4.09
N LYS A 83 -1.74 -16.66 -5.36
CA LYS A 83 -0.72 -16.97 -6.37
C LYS A 83 0.61 -16.28 -6.05
N GLY A 84 0.55 -15.03 -5.59
CA GLY A 84 1.73 -14.28 -5.16
C GLY A 84 2.45 -14.95 -4.00
N LEU A 85 1.71 -15.37 -2.98
CA LEU A 85 2.26 -16.13 -1.84
C LEU A 85 2.84 -17.48 -2.30
N ALA A 86 2.11 -18.21 -3.14
CA ALA A 86 2.53 -19.53 -3.63
C ALA A 86 3.84 -19.50 -4.44
N LYS A 87 4.12 -18.42 -5.18
CA LYS A 87 5.40 -18.20 -5.89
C LYS A 87 6.60 -18.24 -4.95
N HIS A 88 6.39 -17.90 -3.66
CA HIS A 88 7.42 -17.91 -2.63
C HIS A 88 7.29 -19.06 -1.63
N GLY A 89 6.40 -20.03 -1.92
CA GLY A 89 6.21 -21.24 -1.10
C GLY A 89 5.33 -21.03 0.13
N PHE A 90 4.56 -19.94 0.18
CA PHE A 90 3.62 -19.64 1.26
C PHE A 90 2.17 -19.82 0.81
N THR A 91 1.31 -20.00 1.81
CA THR A 91 -0.15 -19.99 1.72
C THR A 91 -0.73 -18.90 2.61
N THR A 92 -2.01 -18.63 2.52
CA THR A 92 -2.70 -17.70 3.44
C THR A 92 -2.64 -18.18 4.90
N ASP A 93 -2.53 -19.49 5.15
CA ASP A 93 -2.41 -20.08 6.48
C ASP A 93 -1.03 -19.89 7.13
N ASP A 94 -0.03 -19.49 6.34
CA ASP A 94 1.33 -19.23 6.84
C ASP A 94 1.48 -17.79 7.34
N ILE A 95 0.56 -16.88 6.99
CA ILE A 95 0.59 -15.49 7.41
C ILE A 95 0.22 -15.39 8.88
N THR A 96 1.12 -14.76 9.66
CA THR A 96 0.92 -14.56 11.11
C THR A 96 0.35 -13.20 11.43
N ASP A 97 0.62 -12.21 10.58
CA ASP A 97 0.23 -10.82 10.77
C ASP A 97 -0.14 -10.19 9.43
N VAL A 98 -1.23 -9.45 9.41
CA VAL A 98 -1.65 -8.59 8.30
C VAL A 98 -1.55 -7.16 8.78
N PHE A 99 -0.62 -6.40 8.21
CA PHE A 99 -0.45 -5.00 8.49
C PHE A 99 -1.24 -4.19 7.46
N LEU A 100 -2.29 -3.49 7.90
CA LEU A 100 -3.12 -2.66 7.04
C LEU A 100 -2.63 -1.22 7.14
N THR A 101 -2.07 -0.70 6.04
CA THR A 101 -1.60 0.69 5.99
C THR A 101 -2.76 1.64 6.24
N HIS A 102 -3.88 1.37 5.59
CA HIS A 102 -5.18 1.97 5.79
C HIS A 102 -6.29 1.04 5.26
N LEU A 103 -7.55 1.43 5.40
CA LEU A 103 -8.68 0.53 5.22
C LEU A 103 -9.50 0.82 3.94
N HIS A 104 -8.92 1.47 2.93
CA HIS A 104 -9.54 1.55 1.62
C HIS A 104 -9.62 0.15 0.98
N PHE A 105 -10.61 -0.03 0.11
CA PHE A 105 -10.99 -1.33 -0.43
C PHE A 105 -9.88 -2.06 -1.19
N ASP A 106 -8.98 -1.33 -1.81
CA ASP A 106 -7.86 -1.83 -2.62
C ASP A 106 -6.60 -2.18 -1.79
N HIS A 107 -6.60 -1.82 -0.50
CA HIS A 107 -5.56 -2.18 0.48
C HIS A 107 -5.99 -3.29 1.43
N CYS A 108 -7.25 -3.26 1.89
CA CYS A 108 -7.74 -4.20 2.90
C CYS A 108 -8.77 -5.21 2.38
N GLY A 109 -9.19 -5.10 1.11
CA GLY A 109 -10.28 -5.91 0.56
C GLY A 109 -10.01 -7.41 0.57
N GLY A 110 -8.76 -7.82 0.38
CA GLY A 110 -8.35 -9.23 0.46
C GLY A 110 -8.35 -9.80 1.88
N SER A 111 -8.52 -8.98 2.92
CA SER A 111 -8.59 -9.44 4.31
C SER A 111 -9.76 -10.39 4.57
N ILE A 112 -10.83 -10.24 3.83
CA ILE A 112 -12.08 -11.00 4.01
C ILE A 112 -12.46 -11.69 2.70
N MET A 113 -12.88 -12.93 2.81
CA MET A 113 -13.41 -13.74 1.72
C MET A 113 -14.82 -14.27 2.04
N LYS A 114 -15.51 -14.79 1.04
CA LYS A 114 -16.72 -15.61 1.25
C LYS A 114 -16.29 -17.08 1.36
N ASP A 115 -16.76 -17.76 2.41
CA ASP A 115 -16.64 -19.20 2.51
C ASP A 115 -17.61 -19.94 1.58
N GLU A 116 -17.62 -21.27 1.60
CA GLU A 116 -18.49 -22.12 0.77
C GLU A 116 -19.98 -21.88 1.03
N THR A 117 -20.35 -21.31 2.18
CA THR A 117 -21.73 -20.95 2.53
C THR A 117 -22.11 -19.52 2.13
N GLY A 118 -21.14 -18.74 1.64
CA GLY A 118 -21.28 -17.33 1.31
C GLY A 118 -21.09 -16.39 2.51
N LYS A 119 -20.69 -16.91 3.69
CA LYS A 119 -20.41 -16.11 4.87
C LYS A 119 -19.08 -15.39 4.72
N LEU A 120 -19.01 -14.14 5.18
CA LEU A 120 -17.76 -13.37 5.25
C LEU A 120 -16.89 -13.89 6.39
N VAL A 121 -15.66 -14.28 6.05
CA VAL A 121 -14.67 -14.82 6.99
C VAL A 121 -13.29 -14.26 6.69
N PRO A 122 -12.38 -14.16 7.68
CA PRO A 122 -11.01 -13.76 7.46
C PRO A 122 -10.29 -14.69 6.48
N THR A 123 -9.62 -14.12 5.49
CA THR A 123 -8.79 -14.85 4.52
C THR A 123 -7.56 -15.48 5.20
N PHE A 124 -6.94 -14.72 6.09
CA PHE A 124 -5.76 -15.15 6.83
C PHE A 124 -6.18 -15.62 8.23
N LYS A 125 -6.60 -16.88 8.32
CA LYS A 125 -7.31 -17.45 9.48
C LYS A 125 -6.48 -17.43 10.77
N LYS A 126 -5.15 -17.44 10.67
CA LYS A 126 -4.22 -17.48 11.81
C LYS A 126 -3.59 -16.13 12.12
N ALA A 127 -3.81 -15.15 11.27
CA ALA A 127 -3.16 -13.85 11.37
C ALA A 127 -3.83 -12.94 12.40
N VAL A 128 -3.04 -12.08 13.01
CA VAL A 128 -3.52 -10.85 13.64
C VAL A 128 -3.58 -9.76 12.58
N TYR A 129 -4.69 -9.03 12.52
CA TYR A 129 -4.85 -7.88 11.64
C TYR A 129 -4.55 -6.60 12.43
N TRP A 130 -3.63 -5.81 11.92
CA TRP A 130 -3.16 -4.60 12.57
C TRP A 130 -3.67 -3.34 11.88
N SER A 131 -4.30 -2.47 12.66
CA SER A 131 -4.66 -1.11 12.30
C SER A 131 -4.26 -0.16 13.45
N ASN A 132 -4.79 1.05 13.51
CA ASN A 132 -4.69 1.92 14.67
C ASN A 132 -6.07 2.52 15.02
N HIS A 133 -6.23 2.96 16.25
CA HIS A 133 -7.51 3.43 16.76
C HIS A 133 -8.08 4.64 15.98
N LYS A 134 -7.24 5.58 15.58
CA LYS A 134 -7.70 6.79 14.90
C LYS A 134 -8.24 6.44 13.52
N HIS A 135 -7.45 5.68 12.75
CA HIS A 135 -7.86 5.26 11.41
C HIS A 135 -9.07 4.34 11.44
N TRP A 136 -9.12 3.40 12.39
CA TRP A 136 -10.28 2.53 12.57
C TRP A 136 -11.57 3.34 12.79
N ASN A 137 -11.52 4.34 13.68
CA ASN A 137 -12.67 5.20 13.95
C ASN A 137 -13.14 5.98 12.72
N GLU A 138 -12.21 6.47 11.88
CA GLU A 138 -12.53 7.10 10.61
C GLU A 138 -13.21 6.10 9.67
N ALA A 139 -12.65 4.90 9.52
CA ALA A 139 -13.12 3.89 8.57
C ALA A 139 -14.53 3.36 8.90
N ILE A 140 -14.89 3.21 10.19
CA ILE A 140 -16.23 2.77 10.59
C ILE A 140 -17.25 3.90 10.66
N ASN A 141 -16.81 5.17 10.70
CA ASN A 141 -17.63 6.37 10.70
C ASN A 141 -17.17 7.37 9.61
N PRO A 142 -17.09 6.94 8.35
CA PRO A 142 -16.49 7.75 7.30
C PRO A 142 -17.33 8.98 6.97
N ASN A 143 -16.66 10.04 6.55
CA ASN A 143 -17.33 11.20 5.97
C ASN A 143 -17.88 10.90 4.55
N GLU A 144 -18.70 11.80 4.03
CA GLU A 144 -19.36 11.60 2.73
C GLU A 144 -18.40 11.50 1.54
N ARG A 145 -17.18 12.01 1.66
CA ARG A 145 -16.17 11.97 0.60
C ARG A 145 -15.46 10.62 0.52
N GLU A 146 -15.23 9.96 1.66
CA GLU A 146 -14.45 8.72 1.76
C GLU A 146 -15.29 7.46 1.87
N LYS A 147 -16.57 7.58 2.26
CA LYS A 147 -17.40 6.40 2.57
C LYS A 147 -17.46 5.36 1.45
N ALA A 148 -17.27 5.76 0.21
CA ALA A 148 -17.24 4.84 -0.92
C ALA A 148 -15.96 3.99 -0.97
N SER A 149 -14.90 4.40 -0.29
CA SER A 149 -13.64 3.67 -0.19
C SER A 149 -13.60 2.73 1.01
N PHE A 150 -14.40 2.98 2.05
CA PHE A 150 -14.48 2.16 3.25
C PHE A 150 -15.68 1.20 3.19
N LEU A 151 -15.43 -0.03 2.76
CA LEU A 151 -16.47 -1.04 2.63
C LEU A 151 -16.61 -1.82 3.95
N LYS A 152 -17.80 -1.76 4.58
CA LYS A 152 -18.05 -2.40 5.87
C LYS A 152 -17.78 -3.90 5.84
N GLU A 153 -18.09 -4.56 4.74
CA GLU A 153 -17.81 -5.98 4.52
C GLU A 153 -16.32 -6.35 4.42
N ASN A 154 -15.45 -5.38 4.24
CA ASN A 154 -13.99 -5.57 4.31
C ASN A 154 -13.47 -5.42 5.75
N ILE A 155 -14.16 -4.60 6.56
CA ILE A 155 -13.65 -4.05 7.82
C ILE A 155 -14.26 -4.76 9.02
N LEU A 156 -15.60 -4.77 9.13
CA LEU A 156 -16.27 -5.25 10.33
C LEU A 156 -16.03 -6.74 10.62
N PRO A 157 -15.95 -7.66 9.63
CA PRO A 157 -15.67 -9.06 9.92
C PRO A 157 -14.30 -9.30 10.54
N ILE A 158 -13.31 -8.39 10.35
CA ILE A 158 -12.00 -8.48 11.02
C ILE A 158 -12.18 -8.31 12.53
N GLU A 159 -12.95 -7.31 12.96
CA GLU A 159 -13.23 -7.08 14.37
C GLU A 159 -14.09 -8.22 14.96
N GLU A 160 -15.15 -8.61 14.25
CA GLU A 160 -16.05 -9.70 14.66
C GLU A 160 -15.36 -11.04 14.84
N SER A 161 -14.27 -11.29 14.08
CA SER A 161 -13.46 -12.51 14.22
C SER A 161 -12.60 -12.52 15.49
N GLY A 162 -12.40 -11.36 16.14
CA GLY A 162 -11.49 -11.20 17.27
C GLY A 162 -10.00 -11.13 16.89
N GLN A 163 -9.67 -11.04 15.59
CA GLN A 163 -8.29 -11.00 15.10
C GLN A 163 -7.74 -9.58 14.98
N LEU A 164 -8.55 -8.53 15.16
CA LEU A 164 -8.13 -7.13 15.10
C LEU A 164 -7.30 -6.75 16.31
N LYS A 165 -6.17 -6.10 16.06
CA LYS A 165 -5.38 -5.39 17.08
C LYS A 165 -4.95 -4.01 16.59
N PHE A 166 -4.65 -3.13 17.54
CA PHE A 166 -4.24 -1.76 17.24
C PHE A 166 -2.76 -1.53 17.57
N ILE A 167 -2.09 -0.85 16.68
CA ILE A 167 -0.75 -0.31 16.88
C ILE A 167 -0.91 1.04 17.58
N ASP A 168 -0.23 1.17 18.72
CA ASP A 168 -0.23 2.39 19.52
C ASP A 168 1.22 2.75 19.86
N VAL A 169 1.95 3.21 18.83
CA VAL A 169 3.33 3.71 18.98
C VAL A 169 3.41 5.12 18.42
N ALA A 170 4.38 5.90 18.87
CA ALA A 170 4.63 7.25 18.34
C ALA A 170 5.15 7.20 16.89
N ASP A 171 5.00 8.32 16.15
CA ASP A 171 5.59 8.45 14.80
C ASP A 171 7.10 8.20 14.84
N GLY A 172 7.57 7.32 13.98
CA GLY A 172 8.96 6.88 13.89
C GLY A 172 9.41 5.91 14.98
N ALA A 173 8.54 5.53 15.93
CA ALA A 173 8.88 4.53 16.94
C ALA A 173 8.81 3.10 16.38
N GLU A 174 9.55 2.20 17.03
CA GLU A 174 9.58 0.79 16.68
C GLU A 174 8.28 0.10 17.13
N TRP A 175 7.63 -0.59 16.25
CA TRP A 175 6.47 -1.46 16.49
C TRP A 175 6.90 -2.92 16.73
N MET A 176 7.73 -3.43 15.83
CA MET A 176 8.42 -4.71 15.94
C MET A 176 9.91 -4.50 15.66
N GLN A 177 10.74 -5.47 16.05
CA GLN A 177 12.18 -5.39 15.78
C GLN A 177 12.43 -5.07 14.29
N ASP A 178 13.24 -4.04 14.04
CA ASP A 178 13.61 -3.54 12.72
C ASP A 178 12.46 -2.94 11.88
N ILE A 179 11.24 -2.79 12.45
CA ILE A 179 10.08 -2.19 11.79
C ILE A 179 9.55 -1.03 12.62
N ARG A 180 9.62 0.18 12.05
CA ARG A 180 9.09 1.41 12.62
C ARG A 180 7.84 1.85 11.89
N ILE A 181 6.99 2.63 12.54
CA ILE A 181 5.76 3.15 11.95
C ILE A 181 5.90 4.64 11.69
N ARG A 182 5.66 5.04 10.45
CA ARG A 182 5.51 6.46 10.08
C ARG A 182 4.03 6.73 9.84
N TYR A 183 3.50 7.77 10.46
CA TYR A 183 2.11 8.16 10.26
C TYR A 183 1.98 9.29 9.25
N CYS A 184 0.95 9.18 8.40
CA CYS A 184 0.50 10.21 7.49
C CYS A 184 -0.97 10.51 7.72
N GLN A 185 -1.33 11.79 7.65
CA GLN A 185 -2.69 12.28 7.95
C GLN A 185 -3.39 12.80 6.68
N GLY A 186 -2.62 12.99 5.61
CA GLY A 186 -3.12 13.68 4.42
C GLY A 186 -4.08 12.86 3.59
N HIS A 187 -3.74 11.59 3.33
CA HIS A 187 -4.57 10.67 2.56
C HIS A 187 -5.79 10.22 3.36
N THR A 188 -5.57 9.58 4.49
CA THR A 188 -6.58 9.21 5.51
C THR A 188 -6.09 9.63 6.89
N GLU A 189 -6.95 9.56 7.91
CA GLU A 189 -6.52 9.75 9.30
C GLU A 189 -5.55 8.65 9.70
N SER A 190 -4.33 9.02 10.06
CA SER A 190 -3.32 8.11 10.61
C SER A 190 -2.99 6.88 9.74
N MET A 191 -2.92 7.06 8.40
CA MET A 191 -2.35 6.02 7.52
C MET A 191 -0.94 5.65 7.99
N MET A 192 -0.65 4.35 8.06
CA MET A 192 0.60 3.81 8.58
C MET A 192 1.53 3.36 7.46
N LEU A 193 2.76 3.86 7.46
CA LEU A 193 3.81 3.42 6.53
C LEU A 193 4.85 2.62 7.30
N PRO A 194 5.01 1.31 7.08
CA PRO A 194 6.07 0.55 7.71
C PRO A 194 7.42 0.94 7.11
N GLN A 195 8.32 1.38 7.99
CA GLN A 195 9.72 1.70 7.70
C GLN A 195 10.59 0.57 8.21
N ILE A 196 11.19 -0.18 7.31
CA ILE A 196 11.84 -1.47 7.57
C ILE A 196 13.35 -1.28 7.47
N LYS A 197 14.07 -1.62 8.55
CA LYS A 197 15.54 -1.72 8.48
C LYS A 197 15.90 -3.08 7.87
N PHE A 198 16.45 -3.06 6.67
CA PHE A 198 16.84 -4.25 5.93
C PHE A 198 18.34 -4.20 5.62
N ASN A 199 19.12 -5.01 6.35
CA ASN A 199 20.58 -4.96 6.31
C ASN A 199 21.10 -3.52 6.56
N ASP A 200 21.87 -2.96 5.62
CA ASP A 200 22.44 -1.61 5.74
C ASP A 200 21.56 -0.53 5.11
N THR A 201 20.35 -0.87 4.65
CA THR A 201 19.42 0.08 4.05
C THR A 201 18.12 0.19 4.84
N THR A 202 17.32 1.17 4.51
CA THR A 202 15.95 1.35 4.99
C THR A 202 15.01 1.27 3.81
N ILE A 203 13.96 0.48 3.95
CA ILE A 203 12.86 0.39 2.97
C ILE A 203 11.63 1.02 3.59
N LEU A 204 11.02 1.96 2.90
CA LEU A 204 9.73 2.53 3.26
C LEU A 204 8.66 1.98 2.30
N PHE A 205 7.67 1.30 2.83
CA PHE A 205 6.45 0.99 2.08
C PHE A 205 5.61 2.27 2.01
N CYS A 206 5.40 2.78 0.79
CA CYS A 206 4.90 4.14 0.61
C CYS A 206 3.37 4.25 0.64
N ALA A 207 2.64 3.14 0.49
CA ALA A 207 1.19 3.15 0.37
C ALA A 207 0.70 4.34 -0.49
N ASP A 208 -0.33 5.05 -0.06
CA ASP A 208 -0.94 6.15 -0.79
C ASP A 208 -0.33 7.53 -0.54
N LEU A 209 0.76 7.61 0.25
CA LEU A 209 1.58 8.82 0.27
C LEU A 209 2.31 9.03 -1.07
N LEU A 210 2.79 7.95 -1.69
CA LEU A 210 3.53 7.96 -2.94
C LEU A 210 3.14 6.76 -3.80
N PRO A 211 1.98 6.79 -4.47
CA PRO A 211 1.47 5.63 -5.21
C PRO A 211 2.37 5.18 -6.37
N SER A 212 3.10 6.10 -7.01
CA SER A 212 3.97 5.79 -8.14
C SER A 212 5.13 6.78 -8.27
N VAL A 213 6.12 6.48 -9.12
CA VAL A 213 7.23 7.40 -9.43
C VAL A 213 6.74 8.74 -9.99
N ALA A 214 5.57 8.81 -10.60
CA ALA A 214 5.00 10.07 -11.08
C ALA A 214 4.71 11.04 -9.92
N HIS A 215 4.34 10.51 -8.76
CA HIS A 215 4.01 11.27 -7.56
C HIS A 215 5.23 11.79 -6.77
N ILE A 216 6.46 11.50 -7.21
CA ILE A 216 7.68 12.08 -6.62
C ILE A 216 7.68 13.60 -6.71
N SER A 217 7.10 14.17 -7.77
CA SER A 217 6.92 15.61 -7.88
C SER A 217 5.96 16.11 -6.79
N LEU A 218 6.40 17.06 -5.97
CA LEU A 218 5.62 17.53 -4.81
C LEU A 218 4.18 17.94 -5.14
N PRO A 219 3.89 18.73 -6.18
CA PRO A 219 2.50 19.14 -6.47
C PRO A 219 1.61 18.02 -7.03
N TRP A 220 2.17 16.84 -7.29
CA TRP A 220 1.39 15.69 -7.77
C TRP A 220 0.80 14.95 -6.57
N VAL A 221 -0.35 15.44 -6.12
CA VAL A 221 -1.13 14.93 -4.97
C VAL A 221 -2.47 14.43 -5.49
N MET A 222 -2.94 13.32 -4.99
CA MET A 222 -4.20 12.72 -5.44
C MET A 222 -5.41 13.57 -5.03
N ALA A 223 -6.46 13.55 -5.84
CA ALA A 223 -7.76 14.10 -5.45
C ALA A 223 -8.46 13.23 -4.37
N TYR A 224 -8.00 12.02 -4.17
CA TYR A 224 -8.44 11.13 -3.08
C TYR A 224 -7.96 11.58 -1.70
N ASP A 225 -6.90 12.38 -1.63
CA ASP A 225 -6.37 12.84 -0.35
C ASP A 225 -7.38 13.74 0.36
N MET A 226 -7.66 13.42 1.61
CA MET A 226 -8.62 14.17 2.42
C MET A 226 -8.09 15.51 2.85
N ARG A 227 -6.77 15.60 3.10
CA ARG A 227 -6.05 16.80 3.53
C ARG A 227 -4.82 17.00 2.62
N PRO A 228 -5.02 17.43 1.37
CA PRO A 228 -3.96 17.47 0.37
C PRO A 228 -2.77 18.37 0.75
N LEU A 229 -2.97 19.38 1.59
CA LEU A 229 -1.88 20.20 2.12
C LEU A 229 -1.05 19.46 3.16
N ASP A 230 -1.66 18.58 3.94
CA ASP A 230 -0.94 17.71 4.87
C ASP A 230 -0.14 16.66 4.10
N THR A 231 -0.74 16.02 3.07
CA THR A 231 -0.02 15.13 2.15
C THR A 231 1.20 15.82 1.54
N LEU A 232 1.06 17.06 1.11
CA LEU A 232 2.16 17.84 0.53
C LEU A 232 3.32 18.01 1.52
N ASN A 233 3.01 18.35 2.77
CA ASN A 233 3.99 18.55 3.84
C ASN A 233 4.67 17.23 4.22
N GLU A 234 3.89 16.15 4.40
CA GLU A 234 4.36 14.82 4.76
C GLU A 234 5.25 14.23 3.67
N LYS A 235 4.81 14.31 2.42
CA LYS A 235 5.58 13.90 1.26
C LYS A 235 6.89 14.68 1.17
N SER A 236 6.86 16.01 1.33
CA SER A 236 8.06 16.85 1.33
C SER A 236 9.06 16.44 2.41
N ARG A 237 8.60 16.10 3.61
CA ARG A 237 9.42 15.63 4.72
C ARG A 237 10.04 14.26 4.39
N ILE A 238 9.20 13.29 4.01
CA ILE A 238 9.63 11.90 3.77
C ILE A 238 10.58 11.81 2.57
N LEU A 239 10.32 12.53 1.49
CA LEU A 239 11.23 12.53 0.33
C LEU A 239 12.62 13.12 0.68
N ARG A 240 12.70 14.15 1.53
CA ARG A 240 13.99 14.68 2.01
C ARG A 240 14.72 13.68 2.88
N GLU A 241 14.02 13.02 3.81
CA GLU A 241 14.60 11.98 4.65
C GLU A 241 15.11 10.80 3.80
N ALA A 242 14.34 10.39 2.79
CA ALA A 242 14.70 9.31 1.86
C ALA A 242 15.98 9.63 1.07
N VAL A 243 16.12 10.87 0.58
CA VAL A 243 17.35 11.32 -0.10
C VAL A 243 18.53 11.38 0.85
N ALA A 244 18.34 11.94 2.05
CA ALA A 244 19.43 12.13 3.02
C ALA A 244 20.00 10.82 3.57
N ASN A 245 19.19 9.74 3.55
CA ASN A 245 19.56 8.45 4.13
C ASN A 245 19.55 7.31 3.10
N ASP A 246 19.53 7.63 1.79
CA ASP A 246 19.50 6.65 0.69
C ASP A 246 18.42 5.55 0.85
N TRP A 247 17.21 5.94 1.28
CA TRP A 247 16.13 4.97 1.46
C TRP A 247 15.66 4.40 0.14
N VAL A 248 15.23 3.16 0.18
CA VAL A 248 14.45 2.50 -0.87
C VAL A 248 12.97 2.77 -0.60
N LEU A 249 12.26 3.25 -1.59
CA LEU A 249 10.83 3.46 -1.56
C LEU A 249 10.15 2.32 -2.31
N PHE A 250 9.30 1.55 -1.62
CA PHE A 250 8.49 0.48 -2.20
C PHE A 250 7.14 1.05 -2.60
N LEU A 251 6.75 0.85 -3.87
CA LEU A 251 5.60 1.48 -4.50
C LEU A 251 4.47 0.46 -4.72
N GLU A 252 3.36 0.63 -4.02
CA GLU A 252 2.23 -0.28 -4.09
C GLU A 252 1.50 -0.21 -5.43
N HIS A 253 1.22 1.01 -5.89
CA HIS A 253 0.34 1.23 -7.04
C HIS A 253 1.07 1.49 -8.36
N ASP A 254 2.40 1.61 -8.37
CA ASP A 254 3.11 1.82 -9.64
C ASP A 254 3.03 0.54 -10.50
N PRO A 255 2.42 0.58 -11.70
CA PRO A 255 2.22 -0.62 -12.49
C PRO A 255 3.51 -1.19 -13.11
N LYS A 256 4.62 -0.42 -13.06
CA LYS A 256 5.89 -0.77 -13.72
C LYS A 256 7.06 -0.90 -12.78
N ASN A 257 7.06 -0.11 -11.70
CA ASN A 257 8.21 0.02 -10.82
C ASN A 257 7.87 -0.48 -9.41
N GLU A 258 8.60 -1.46 -8.90
CA GLU A 258 8.40 -1.96 -7.52
C GLU A 258 9.06 -1.03 -6.51
N CYS A 259 10.32 -0.71 -6.76
CA CYS A 259 11.14 0.09 -5.88
C CYS A 259 11.77 1.26 -6.63
N CYS A 260 12.02 2.32 -5.89
CA CYS A 260 12.82 3.42 -6.40
C CYS A 260 13.73 4.03 -5.32
N MET A 261 14.75 4.72 -5.76
CA MET A 261 15.59 5.61 -4.95
C MET A 261 15.54 7.02 -5.53
N LEU A 262 15.79 7.99 -4.67
CA LEU A 262 15.72 9.41 -5.00
C LEU A 262 17.09 10.07 -4.97
N GLN A 263 17.18 11.24 -5.59
CA GLN A 263 18.37 12.10 -5.53
C GLN A 263 17.98 13.57 -5.46
N GLN A 264 18.84 14.37 -4.83
CA GLN A 264 18.74 15.83 -4.88
C GLN A 264 19.34 16.34 -6.19
N THR A 265 18.64 17.26 -6.84
CA THR A 265 19.11 17.98 -8.03
C THR A 265 18.87 19.48 -7.85
N ASP A 266 19.42 20.31 -8.75
CA ASP A 266 19.15 21.76 -8.79
C ASP A 266 17.65 22.08 -8.97
N LYS A 267 16.90 21.15 -9.53
CA LYS A 267 15.44 21.26 -9.75
C LYS A 267 14.61 20.53 -8.67
N GLY A 268 15.19 20.31 -7.49
CA GLY A 268 14.56 19.59 -6.37
C GLY A 268 14.79 18.06 -6.41
N ILE A 269 14.03 17.33 -5.60
CA ILE A 269 14.14 15.87 -5.49
C ILE A 269 13.59 15.23 -6.76
N LYS A 270 14.33 14.25 -7.29
CA LYS A 270 14.00 13.52 -8.51
C LYS A 270 14.25 12.03 -8.32
N LEU A 271 13.65 11.22 -9.19
CA LEU A 271 13.95 9.81 -9.33
C LEU A 271 15.45 9.62 -9.64
N LYS A 272 16.12 8.74 -8.91
CA LYS A 272 17.51 8.35 -9.15
C LYS A 272 17.57 7.06 -9.96
N LYS A 273 16.89 6.02 -9.50
CA LYS A 273 16.78 4.72 -10.19
C LYS A 273 15.52 3.98 -9.77
N THR A 274 15.10 3.02 -10.59
CA THR A 274 14.07 2.02 -10.26
C THR A 274 14.65 0.62 -10.39
N PHE A 275 14.13 -0.34 -9.64
CA PHE A 275 14.56 -1.74 -9.64
C PHE A 275 13.47 -2.62 -9.02
N VAL A 276 13.59 -3.94 -9.15
CA VAL A 276 12.72 -4.89 -8.46
C VAL A 276 13.31 -5.22 -7.09
N LEU A 277 12.46 -5.51 -6.10
CA LEU A 277 12.90 -5.76 -4.73
C LEU A 277 13.94 -6.90 -4.63
N ALA A 278 13.79 -7.93 -5.47
CA ALA A 278 14.72 -9.06 -5.51
C ALA A 278 16.16 -8.67 -5.84
N ASP A 279 16.37 -7.60 -6.62
CA ASP A 279 17.73 -7.12 -6.96
C ASP A 279 18.45 -6.58 -5.73
N LEU A 280 17.71 -5.99 -4.78
CA LEU A 280 18.28 -5.50 -3.52
C LEU A 280 18.88 -6.64 -2.67
N GLU A 281 18.23 -7.81 -2.65
CA GLU A 281 18.74 -8.99 -1.96
C GLU A 281 19.97 -9.58 -2.64
N ALA A 282 20.07 -9.48 -3.97
CA ALA A 282 21.19 -9.98 -4.73
C ALA A 282 22.47 -9.11 -4.55
N GLU A 283 22.31 -7.79 -4.46
CA GLU A 283 23.43 -6.86 -4.20
C GLU A 283 24.07 -7.12 -2.83
N VAL A 284 23.28 -7.45 -1.81
CA VAL A 284 23.74 -7.73 -0.45
C VAL A 284 24.50 -9.07 -0.34
N LYS A 285 24.13 -10.08 -1.13
CA LYS A 285 24.83 -11.39 -1.13
C LYS A 285 26.18 -11.36 -1.81
N ASN A 286 26.49 -10.31 -2.58
CA ASN A 286 27.73 -10.15 -3.35
C ASN A 286 28.73 -9.19 -2.67
N GLN A 287 28.41 -8.65 -1.49
CA GLN A 287 29.31 -7.88 -0.62
C GLN A 287 29.80 -8.76 0.56
#